data_58f7635bc326d4b5aa2019eb649b0d23
#
_entry.id   58f7635bc326d4b5aa2019eb649b0d23
#
_cell.length_a   1.000
_cell.length_b   1.000
_cell.length_c   1.000
_cell.angle_alpha   90.00
_cell.angle_beta   90.00
_cell.angle_gamma   90.00
#
_symmetry.space_group_name_H-M   'P 1'
#
loop_
_entity.id
_entity.type
_entity.pdbx_description
1 polymer ?
#
loop_
_entity_poly.entity_id
_entity_poly.type
_entity_poly.pdbx_seq_one_letter_code
_entity_poly.pdbx_strand_id
1 'polypeptide(L)'
;MLAAPILGQSNGRMAGTPQSQLSWLCGLSTNFNNMAPEQKFLRKLADAGMNIVRMNFSHGSHEYHQSVIDNARAAAAKSPSGRPIAIALDTKGPEIRTGLMKDDTDVPIPAGHEFWVTTDKAFAEAGTAEHIYVDYVTAPGKLIYVDDGILSLQVINVEGEKIRVKSLNSGVLSSRKGVNLPKTAVDLPALSEKDKSDLTFGVRNNVDMIFASFIRSADDVKEIRKVLGPEGAGIKIIVKIENEQGVMNFDEILKETDGVMVARGDLGIEIPASQVFMAQKMMIAKSNVAGKPSMTYNPRPTRAEVSDVANAVIDGADCVMLSGETAKGKYPTEAVKMMAETAFLAESSIAYPPLFDQLRSLVSRPTETAETLALSAVAAAIEQDAGAIIVLSTSGVSARLLSKYRPACPIICVTRNEQTARQLHLSRGVYPVWYPEPRGIPTDKWQIDVDNRIRFGLRAALSLGIIKPEATVMAVQGWKGGLGHTNTLRILSVPSDSADLDLHVIERD
;
A
#
# COMPACT_ATOMS: atom_id res chain seq x y z
N MET A 1 -17.71 32.31 -1.49
CA MET A 1 -17.61 32.54 -0.03
C MET A 1 -18.54 31.58 0.66
N LEU A 2 -18.05 30.46 1.12
CA LEU A 2 -18.76 29.56 2.02
C LEU A 2 -17.92 29.46 3.27
N ALA A 3 -18.47 29.98 4.36
CA ALA A 3 -17.86 30.00 5.68
C ALA A 3 -17.69 28.57 6.20
N ALA A 4 -16.47 28.25 6.62
CA ALA A 4 -16.20 27.05 7.41
C ALA A 4 -16.92 27.18 8.75
N PRO A 5 -17.53 26.12 9.29
CA PRO A 5 -18.03 26.14 10.66
C PRO A 5 -16.83 26.17 11.61
N ILE A 6 -16.86 27.19 12.46
CA ILE A 6 -15.94 27.42 13.55
C ILE A 6 -15.99 26.19 14.47
N LEU A 7 -14.81 25.69 14.82
CA LEU A 7 -14.52 24.68 15.83
C LEU A 7 -15.44 24.83 17.06
N GLY A 8 -16.47 24.00 17.11
CA GLY A 8 -17.19 23.72 18.33
C GLY A 8 -16.29 22.91 19.26
N GLN A 9 -16.06 23.42 20.45
CA GLN A 9 -15.35 22.72 21.51
C GLN A 9 -16.02 21.36 21.78
N SER A 10 -15.40 20.28 21.30
CA SER A 10 -15.70 18.95 21.82
C SER A 10 -14.78 18.69 22.99
N ASN A 11 -15.41 18.49 24.13
CA ASN A 11 -14.81 18.22 25.44
C ASN A 11 -13.72 17.17 25.40
N GLY A 12 -12.58 17.55 25.93
CA GLY A 12 -11.62 16.77 26.71
C GLY A 12 -11.35 15.31 26.32
N ARG A 13 -10.61 15.05 25.22
CA ARG A 13 -9.83 13.84 25.06
C ARG A 13 -8.42 14.20 24.59
N MET A 14 -7.62 14.72 25.51
CA MET A 14 -6.17 14.75 25.37
C MET A 14 -5.56 13.92 26.50
N ALA A 15 -5.35 12.62 26.26
CA ALA A 15 -4.45 11.80 27.05
C ALA A 15 -4.11 10.53 26.26
N GLY A 16 -2.90 10.45 25.78
CA GLY A 16 -2.33 9.37 24.99
C GLY A 16 -2.27 9.76 23.51
N THR A 17 -1.10 9.74 22.91
CA THR A 17 -0.92 9.98 21.47
C THR A 17 -1.76 8.97 20.69
N PRO A 18 -2.88 9.38 20.07
CA PRO A 18 -3.66 8.48 19.25
C PRO A 18 -2.81 8.11 18.05
N GLN A 19 -2.58 6.83 17.86
CA GLN A 19 -1.92 6.35 16.64
C GLN A 19 -2.90 6.52 15.49
N SER A 20 -2.45 7.07 14.35
CA SER A 20 -3.24 7.14 13.12
C SER A 20 -3.81 5.76 12.77
N GLN A 21 -5.06 5.73 12.31
CA GLN A 21 -5.69 4.52 11.79
C GLN A 21 -5.12 4.11 10.42
N LEU A 22 -4.37 5.00 9.76
CA LEU A 22 -3.75 4.76 8.47
C LEU A 22 -2.49 3.91 8.63
N SER A 23 -2.29 2.97 7.70
CA SER A 23 -1.08 2.17 7.63
C SER A 23 0.04 2.89 6.88
N TRP A 24 1.28 2.68 7.33
CA TRP A 24 2.47 3.36 6.82
C TRP A 24 3.36 2.39 6.06
N LEU A 25 3.72 2.77 4.86
CA LEU A 25 4.70 2.06 4.06
C LEU A 25 6.00 2.84 4.03
N CYS A 26 7.10 2.18 4.38
CA CYS A 26 8.43 2.74 4.28
C CYS A 26 9.20 2.04 3.16
N GLY A 27 9.58 2.79 2.13
CA GLY A 27 10.45 2.28 1.08
C GLY A 27 11.89 2.17 1.57
N LEU A 28 12.48 0.99 1.47
CA LEU A 28 13.90 0.79 1.60
C LEU A 28 14.48 0.56 0.20
N SER A 29 15.33 1.45 -0.27
CA SER A 29 16.07 1.31 -1.51
C SER A 29 17.51 0.91 -1.24
N THR A 30 18.13 0.24 -2.18
CA THR A 30 19.47 -0.36 -2.09
C THR A 30 20.64 0.61 -1.97
N ASN A 31 20.42 1.91 -2.09
CA ASN A 31 21.50 2.88 -2.03
C ASN A 31 21.87 3.33 -0.60
N PHE A 32 21.73 2.45 0.37
CA PHE A 32 22.30 2.63 1.72
C PHE A 32 23.80 2.35 1.73
N ASN A 33 24.58 3.07 0.97
CA ASN A 33 26.04 2.90 1.00
C ASN A 33 26.70 3.27 2.34
N ASN A 34 25.94 3.81 3.32
CA ASN A 34 26.49 4.20 4.64
C ASN A 34 25.65 3.80 5.85
N MET A 35 24.56 3.07 5.69
CA MET A 35 23.77 2.57 6.82
C MET A 35 23.44 1.11 6.58
N ALA A 36 24.12 0.22 7.28
CA ALA A 36 23.72 -1.18 7.34
C ALA A 36 22.23 -1.26 7.74
N PRO A 37 21.43 -2.20 7.22
CA PRO A 37 20.05 -2.42 7.64
C PRO A 37 20.04 -2.96 9.08
N GLU A 38 20.36 -2.09 10.05
CA GLU A 38 20.44 -2.44 11.44
C GLU A 38 19.04 -2.60 12.02
N GLN A 39 18.82 -3.67 12.77
CA GLN A 39 17.58 -3.93 13.52
C GLN A 39 17.12 -2.70 14.33
N LYS A 40 18.08 -1.94 14.91
CA LYS A 40 17.80 -0.70 15.64
C LYS A 40 17.17 0.40 14.79
N PHE A 41 17.60 0.52 13.53
CA PHE A 41 17.05 1.52 12.62
C PHE A 41 15.61 1.17 12.20
N LEU A 42 15.40 -0.08 11.78
CA LEU A 42 14.04 -0.57 11.44
C LEU A 42 13.09 -0.46 12.62
N ARG A 43 13.62 -0.70 13.84
CA ARG A 43 12.85 -0.51 15.06
C ARG A 43 12.44 0.95 15.27
N LYS A 44 13.34 1.91 15.09
CA LYS A 44 13.01 3.35 15.19
C LYS A 44 11.94 3.76 14.18
N LEU A 45 12.01 3.22 12.96
CA LEU A 45 10.99 3.48 11.94
C LEU A 45 9.63 2.86 12.32
N ALA A 46 9.62 1.64 12.87
CA ALA A 46 8.41 1.00 13.37
C ALA A 46 7.78 1.77 14.54
N ASP A 47 8.60 2.23 15.49
CA ASP A 47 8.16 3.06 16.61
C ASP A 47 7.66 4.44 16.14
N ALA A 48 8.17 4.95 15.01
CA ALA A 48 7.70 6.18 14.38
C ALA A 48 6.38 5.99 13.61
N GLY A 49 5.95 4.74 13.38
CA GLY A 49 4.68 4.42 12.73
C GLY A 49 4.76 3.47 11.52
N MET A 50 5.95 3.08 11.04
CA MET A 50 6.07 2.15 9.91
C MET A 50 5.40 0.81 10.19
N ASN A 51 4.60 0.32 9.23
CA ASN A 51 3.91 -0.98 9.28
C ASN A 51 4.43 -1.97 8.26
N ILE A 52 4.92 -1.48 7.12
CA ILE A 52 5.30 -2.29 5.97
C ILE A 52 6.70 -1.86 5.51
N VAL A 53 7.59 -2.81 5.35
CA VAL A 53 8.91 -2.64 4.72
C VAL A 53 8.76 -2.96 3.24
N ARG A 54 9.03 -1.98 2.38
CA ARG A 54 9.06 -2.15 0.93
C ARG A 54 10.50 -2.32 0.44
N MET A 55 10.74 -3.38 -0.30
CA MET A 55 12.02 -3.66 -0.96
C MET A 55 11.87 -3.42 -2.46
N ASN A 56 12.62 -2.48 -3.02
CA ASN A 56 12.59 -2.17 -4.45
C ASN A 56 13.61 -3.03 -5.22
N PHE A 57 13.11 -4.02 -5.96
CA PHE A 57 13.92 -4.95 -6.75
C PHE A 57 14.42 -4.37 -8.08
N SER A 58 14.11 -3.11 -8.39
CA SER A 58 14.81 -2.39 -9.46
C SER A 58 16.32 -2.24 -9.15
N HIS A 59 16.70 -2.37 -7.87
CA HIS A 59 18.05 -2.18 -7.36
C HIS A 59 18.43 -3.30 -6.37
N GLY A 60 19.72 -3.55 -6.20
CA GLY A 60 20.27 -4.48 -5.22
C GLY A 60 20.25 -5.94 -5.63
N SER A 61 20.90 -6.77 -4.83
CA SER A 61 20.97 -8.22 -4.99
C SER A 61 19.99 -8.95 -4.09
N HIS A 62 19.74 -10.23 -4.37
CA HIS A 62 18.92 -11.08 -3.51
C HIS A 62 19.49 -11.20 -2.09
N GLU A 63 20.84 -11.25 -1.94
CA GLU A 63 21.52 -11.32 -0.63
C GLU A 63 21.25 -10.07 0.19
N TYR A 64 21.28 -8.89 -0.44
CA TYR A 64 20.93 -7.65 0.21
C TYR A 64 19.48 -7.67 0.69
N HIS A 65 18.53 -8.03 -0.17
CA HIS A 65 17.12 -8.10 0.19
C HIS A 65 16.84 -9.14 1.27
N GLN A 66 17.59 -10.27 1.26
CA GLN A 66 17.53 -11.27 2.33
C GLN A 66 17.92 -10.64 3.69
N SER A 67 19.01 -9.89 3.72
CA SER A 67 19.43 -9.24 4.95
C SER A 67 18.40 -8.23 5.49
N VAL A 68 17.70 -7.53 4.61
CA VAL A 68 16.60 -6.62 4.99
C VAL A 68 15.43 -7.39 5.59
N ILE A 69 15.03 -8.51 4.98
CA ILE A 69 13.96 -9.38 5.49
C ILE A 69 14.29 -9.89 6.90
N ASP A 70 15.51 -10.41 7.08
CA ASP A 70 15.94 -10.98 8.36
C ASP A 70 15.98 -9.93 9.47
N ASN A 71 16.48 -8.73 9.15
CA ASN A 71 16.49 -7.61 10.10
C ASN A 71 15.09 -7.09 10.43
N ALA A 72 14.17 -7.03 9.46
CA ALA A 72 12.78 -6.62 9.69
C ALA A 72 12.06 -7.61 10.60
N ARG A 73 12.22 -8.91 10.37
CA ARG A 73 11.65 -9.96 11.22
C ARG A 73 12.22 -9.95 12.63
N ALA A 74 13.54 -9.76 12.75
CA ALA A 74 14.19 -9.65 14.05
C ALA A 74 13.75 -8.39 14.81
N ALA A 75 13.54 -7.27 14.12
CA ALA A 75 13.00 -6.05 14.71
C ALA A 75 11.56 -6.23 15.21
N ALA A 76 10.72 -6.90 14.42
CA ALA A 76 9.33 -7.22 14.80
C ALA A 76 9.28 -8.14 16.03
N ALA A 77 10.08 -9.20 16.06
CA ALA A 77 10.14 -10.16 17.17
C ALA A 77 10.55 -9.52 18.51
N LYS A 78 11.35 -8.46 18.46
CA LYS A 78 11.79 -7.69 19.64
C LYS A 78 10.85 -6.54 20.00
N SER A 79 9.68 -6.42 19.33
CA SER A 79 8.74 -5.34 19.59
C SER A 79 8.02 -5.54 20.92
N PRO A 80 8.08 -4.61 21.91
CA PRO A 80 7.32 -4.70 23.14
C PRO A 80 5.81 -4.74 22.91
N SER A 81 5.34 -4.11 21.83
CA SER A 81 3.92 -4.11 21.46
C SER A 81 3.47 -5.38 20.74
N GLY A 82 4.40 -6.30 20.40
CA GLY A 82 4.09 -7.47 19.57
C GLY A 82 3.57 -7.15 18.18
N ARG A 83 3.70 -5.89 17.73
CA ARG A 83 3.17 -5.43 16.44
C ARG A 83 3.93 -6.08 15.29
N PRO A 84 3.25 -6.79 14.39
CA PRO A 84 3.89 -7.38 13.23
C PRO A 84 4.36 -6.31 12.24
N ILE A 85 5.40 -6.61 11.46
CA ILE A 85 5.87 -5.80 10.34
C ILE A 85 5.69 -6.62 9.07
N ALA A 86 4.99 -6.06 8.09
CA ALA A 86 4.80 -6.70 6.79
C ALA A 86 5.99 -6.45 5.87
N ILE A 87 6.19 -7.36 4.92
CA ILE A 87 7.26 -7.30 3.93
C ILE A 87 6.66 -7.28 2.54
N ALA A 88 6.98 -6.24 1.76
CA ALA A 88 6.54 -6.06 0.39
C ALA A 88 7.72 -6.12 -0.58
N LEU A 89 7.60 -6.93 -1.62
CA LEU A 89 8.51 -7.00 -2.75
C LEU A 89 7.94 -6.15 -3.89
N ASP A 90 8.64 -5.09 -4.29
CA ASP A 90 8.27 -4.23 -5.41
C ASP A 90 9.08 -4.64 -6.64
N THR A 91 8.40 -5.16 -7.67
CA THR A 91 9.06 -5.65 -8.89
C THR A 91 9.62 -4.50 -9.72
N LYS A 92 10.63 -4.80 -10.52
CA LYS A 92 11.13 -3.83 -11.51
C LYS A 92 10.09 -3.57 -12.60
N GLY A 93 9.43 -4.63 -13.07
CA GLY A 93 8.50 -4.58 -14.20
C GLY A 93 9.19 -4.38 -15.56
N PRO A 94 8.40 -4.34 -16.65
CA PRO A 94 8.88 -4.16 -18.01
C PRO A 94 9.20 -2.69 -18.32
N GLU A 95 10.20 -2.16 -17.66
CA GLU A 95 10.66 -0.77 -17.79
C GLU A 95 11.50 -0.62 -19.04
N ILE A 96 11.18 0.36 -19.90
CA ILE A 96 12.00 0.75 -21.05
C ILE A 96 13.13 1.64 -20.56
N ARG A 97 14.36 1.37 -21.01
CA ARG A 97 15.55 2.14 -20.61
C ARG A 97 16.46 2.48 -21.80
N THR A 98 17.23 3.56 -21.62
CA THR A 98 18.37 3.83 -22.48
C THR A 98 19.51 2.87 -22.22
N GLY A 99 20.37 2.65 -23.21
CA GLY A 99 21.64 1.94 -23.07
C GLY A 99 22.67 2.70 -22.24
N LEU A 100 23.91 2.19 -22.27
CA LEU A 100 25.05 2.91 -21.68
C LEU A 100 25.54 4.00 -22.63
N MET A 101 25.85 5.14 -22.08
CA MET A 101 26.61 6.16 -22.80
C MET A 101 28.06 5.73 -22.92
N LYS A 102 28.71 6.09 -24.02
CA LYS A 102 30.13 5.80 -24.24
C LYS A 102 30.96 6.34 -23.08
N ASP A 103 31.83 5.48 -22.54
CA ASP A 103 32.69 5.78 -21.39
C ASP A 103 31.91 6.20 -20.12
N ASP A 104 30.62 5.84 -20.04
CA ASP A 104 29.67 6.23 -18.97
C ASP A 104 29.63 7.74 -18.69
N THR A 105 29.83 8.53 -19.73
CA THR A 105 29.89 10.00 -19.66
C THR A 105 28.53 10.62 -19.95
N ASP A 106 28.14 11.60 -19.15
CA ASP A 106 26.94 12.39 -19.38
C ASP A 106 27.05 13.23 -20.66
N VAL A 107 26.04 13.17 -21.53
CA VAL A 107 26.00 13.85 -22.83
C VAL A 107 24.98 14.97 -22.79
N PRO A 108 25.38 16.25 -22.90
CA PRO A 108 24.44 17.36 -23.00
C PRO A 108 23.71 17.36 -24.35
N ILE A 109 22.40 17.45 -24.33
CA ILE A 109 21.51 17.52 -25.48
C ILE A 109 20.85 18.91 -25.49
N PRO A 110 21.17 19.80 -26.42
CA PRO A 110 20.52 21.09 -26.51
C PRO A 110 19.12 20.99 -27.13
N ALA A 111 18.25 21.95 -26.81
CA ALA A 111 16.95 22.04 -27.46
C ALA A 111 17.09 22.17 -28.99
N GLY A 112 16.27 21.46 -29.73
CA GLY A 112 16.28 21.40 -31.19
C GLY A 112 17.30 20.43 -31.78
N HIS A 113 18.15 19.79 -30.99
CA HIS A 113 19.09 18.76 -31.45
C HIS A 113 18.35 17.55 -32.01
N GLU A 114 18.80 17.10 -33.19
CA GLU A 114 18.23 15.91 -33.84
C GLU A 114 19.24 14.78 -33.83
N PHE A 115 18.79 13.60 -33.38
CA PHE A 115 19.63 12.40 -33.28
C PHE A 115 18.82 11.12 -33.49
N TRP A 116 19.51 9.99 -33.50
CA TRP A 116 18.89 8.70 -33.70
C TRP A 116 18.69 7.92 -32.38
N VAL A 117 17.50 7.39 -32.20
CA VAL A 117 17.17 6.39 -31.19
C VAL A 117 17.03 5.03 -31.89
N THR A 118 17.63 3.98 -31.39
CA THR A 118 17.65 2.67 -32.04
C THR A 118 17.48 1.52 -31.05
N THR A 119 16.89 0.41 -31.51
CA THR A 119 16.87 -0.85 -30.77
C THR A 119 18.01 -1.79 -31.15
N ASP A 120 18.91 -1.39 -32.05
CA ASP A 120 20.10 -2.14 -32.43
C ASP A 120 21.06 -2.27 -31.25
N LYS A 121 21.25 -3.51 -30.79
CA LYS A 121 22.10 -3.85 -29.64
C LYS A 121 23.57 -3.44 -29.81
N ALA A 122 24.03 -3.18 -31.03
CA ALA A 122 25.39 -2.66 -31.28
C ALA A 122 25.62 -1.31 -30.59
N PHE A 123 24.56 -0.53 -30.34
CA PHE A 123 24.59 0.75 -29.65
C PHE A 123 24.29 0.67 -28.16
N ALA A 124 24.02 -0.52 -27.61
CA ALA A 124 23.58 -0.71 -26.21
C ALA A 124 24.60 -0.19 -25.17
N GLU A 125 25.91 -0.18 -25.54
CA GLU A 125 26.99 0.27 -24.67
C GLU A 125 27.82 1.41 -25.32
N ALA A 126 27.31 2.03 -26.38
CA ALA A 126 28.04 3.02 -27.17
C ALA A 126 27.20 4.27 -27.51
N GLY A 127 26.33 4.69 -26.58
CA GLY A 127 25.49 5.88 -26.74
C GLY A 127 26.32 7.15 -26.87
N THR A 128 25.90 8.03 -27.80
CA THR A 128 26.52 9.34 -28.06
C THR A 128 25.42 10.41 -28.24
N ALA A 129 25.82 11.67 -28.50
CA ALA A 129 24.86 12.70 -28.86
C ALA A 129 24.09 12.43 -30.16
N GLU A 130 24.64 11.58 -31.05
CA GLU A 130 24.07 11.28 -32.37
C GLU A 130 23.24 10.01 -32.40
N HIS A 131 23.52 9.05 -31.50
CA HIS A 131 22.87 7.75 -31.47
C HIS A 131 22.72 7.26 -30.03
N ILE A 132 21.50 6.86 -29.66
CA ILE A 132 21.20 6.23 -28.38
C ILE A 132 20.44 4.93 -28.60
N TYR A 133 20.75 3.94 -27.76
CA TYR A 133 19.99 2.72 -27.67
C TYR A 133 18.81 2.87 -26.70
N VAL A 134 17.65 2.32 -27.06
CA VAL A 134 16.50 2.09 -26.18
C VAL A 134 15.93 0.71 -26.43
N ASP A 135 15.33 0.11 -25.41
CA ASP A 135 14.78 -1.26 -25.50
C ASP A 135 13.50 -1.36 -26.36
N TYR A 136 12.87 -0.24 -26.71
CA TYR A 136 11.59 -0.22 -27.42
C TYR A 136 11.45 1.03 -28.29
N VAL A 137 10.76 0.91 -29.42
CA VAL A 137 10.53 2.00 -30.38
C VAL A 137 9.07 2.39 -30.49
N THR A 138 8.78 3.59 -30.95
CA THR A 138 7.44 4.18 -31.11
C THR A 138 7.21 4.76 -32.51
N ALA A 139 5.99 5.25 -32.77
CA ALA A 139 5.57 5.75 -34.07
C ALA A 139 5.88 7.26 -34.28
N PRO A 140 5.92 7.76 -35.56
CA PRO A 140 6.11 9.18 -35.86
C PRO A 140 5.09 10.08 -35.18
N GLY A 141 5.51 11.28 -34.80
CA GLY A 141 4.67 12.30 -34.16
C GLY A 141 4.43 12.09 -32.67
N LYS A 142 4.86 10.96 -32.11
CA LYS A 142 4.79 10.65 -30.69
C LYS A 142 5.88 11.36 -29.90
N LEU A 143 5.68 11.42 -28.57
CA LEU A 143 6.68 11.93 -27.63
C LEU A 143 7.40 10.76 -26.97
N ILE A 144 8.66 10.98 -26.64
CA ILE A 144 9.50 10.11 -25.81
C ILE A 144 10.01 10.97 -24.67
N TYR A 145 9.79 10.54 -23.45
CA TYR A 145 10.36 11.18 -22.26
C TYR A 145 11.48 10.32 -21.70
N VAL A 146 12.61 10.94 -21.39
CA VAL A 146 13.80 10.30 -20.82
C VAL A 146 14.11 10.92 -19.47
N ASP A 147 14.51 10.09 -18.49
CA ASP A 147 14.87 10.49 -17.13
C ASP A 147 13.73 11.27 -16.45
N ASP A 148 12.59 10.60 -16.26
CA ASP A 148 11.39 11.18 -15.62
C ASP A 148 10.89 12.49 -16.29
N GLY A 149 11.09 12.59 -17.62
CA GLY A 149 10.65 13.74 -18.40
C GLY A 149 11.61 14.93 -18.40
N ILE A 150 12.80 14.80 -17.81
CA ILE A 150 13.85 15.83 -17.85
C ILE A 150 14.23 16.15 -19.30
N LEU A 151 14.29 15.13 -20.16
CA LEU A 151 14.50 15.29 -21.58
C LEU A 151 13.26 14.82 -22.35
N SER A 152 12.71 15.74 -23.18
CA SER A 152 11.52 15.49 -24.00
C SER A 152 11.92 15.46 -25.46
N LEU A 153 11.57 14.36 -26.15
CA LEU A 153 11.92 14.12 -27.54
C LEU A 153 10.64 13.97 -28.37
N GLN A 154 10.64 14.54 -29.58
CA GLN A 154 9.58 14.32 -30.56
C GLN A 154 10.09 13.43 -31.67
N VAL A 155 9.34 12.39 -32.00
CA VAL A 155 9.66 11.50 -33.12
C VAL A 155 9.34 12.21 -34.44
N ILE A 156 10.38 12.40 -35.28
CA ILE A 156 10.26 13.02 -36.60
C ILE A 156 9.98 11.98 -37.67
N ASN A 157 10.77 10.90 -37.68
CA ASN A 157 10.71 9.86 -38.71
C ASN A 157 11.08 8.48 -38.09
N VAL A 158 10.62 7.40 -38.74
CA VAL A 158 10.96 6.01 -38.38
C VAL A 158 11.52 5.32 -39.60
N GLU A 159 12.70 4.73 -39.47
CA GLU A 159 13.42 4.01 -40.55
C GLU A 159 13.84 2.64 -40.02
N GLY A 160 12.95 1.63 -40.19
CA GLY A 160 13.16 0.30 -39.65
C GLY A 160 13.28 0.30 -38.13
N GLU A 161 14.41 -0.11 -37.58
CA GLU A 161 14.70 -0.12 -36.13
C GLU A 161 15.29 1.17 -35.60
N LYS A 162 15.34 2.23 -36.42
CA LYS A 162 15.88 3.55 -36.05
C LYS A 162 14.79 4.61 -36.10
N ILE A 163 14.77 5.46 -35.11
CA ILE A 163 13.86 6.59 -35.00
C ILE A 163 14.67 7.86 -34.98
N ARG A 164 14.38 8.79 -35.87
CA ARG A 164 14.91 10.15 -35.79
C ARG A 164 14.06 10.97 -34.85
N VAL A 165 14.69 11.56 -33.84
CA VAL A 165 14.03 12.37 -32.82
C VAL A 165 14.61 13.76 -32.78
N LYS A 166 13.80 14.71 -32.30
CA LYS A 166 14.20 16.11 -32.04
C LYS A 166 13.97 16.41 -30.57
N SER A 167 14.99 16.89 -29.90
CA SER A 167 14.86 17.37 -28.53
C SER A 167 14.00 18.65 -28.45
N LEU A 168 12.97 18.64 -27.58
CA LEU A 168 12.10 19.79 -27.37
C LEU A 168 12.65 20.78 -26.34
N ASN A 169 13.51 20.30 -25.45
CA ASN A 169 14.17 21.10 -24.42
C ASN A 169 15.65 20.71 -24.28
N SER A 170 16.42 21.52 -23.58
CA SER A 170 17.79 21.16 -23.24
C SER A 170 17.80 20.25 -22.00
N GLY A 171 18.67 19.24 -22.00
CA GLY A 171 18.85 18.31 -20.91
C GLY A 171 20.18 17.58 -21.00
N VAL A 172 20.41 16.65 -20.09
CA VAL A 172 21.60 15.80 -20.05
C VAL A 172 21.14 14.35 -20.17
N LEU A 173 21.73 13.62 -21.08
CA LEU A 173 21.47 12.20 -21.27
C LEU A 173 22.56 11.39 -20.57
N SER A 174 22.13 10.57 -19.60
CA SER A 174 23.01 9.67 -18.84
C SER A 174 22.69 8.22 -19.15
N SER A 175 23.55 7.29 -18.71
CA SER A 175 23.40 5.85 -18.89
C SER A 175 22.18 5.29 -18.13
N ARG A 176 21.50 4.31 -18.72
CA ARG A 176 20.41 3.49 -18.11
C ARG A 176 19.23 4.31 -17.56
N LYS A 177 18.86 5.40 -18.25
CA LYS A 177 17.73 6.21 -17.84
C LYS A 177 16.39 5.61 -18.25
N GLY A 178 15.36 5.78 -17.44
CA GLY A 178 13.99 5.37 -17.74
C GLY A 178 13.49 6.12 -19.00
N VAL A 179 12.69 5.41 -19.80
CA VAL A 179 12.06 5.94 -21.02
C VAL A 179 10.56 5.72 -20.93
N ASN A 180 9.78 6.80 -21.04
CA ASN A 180 8.33 6.78 -21.07
C ASN A 180 7.83 7.13 -22.47
N LEU A 181 6.79 6.40 -22.89
CA LEU A 181 6.19 6.54 -24.22
C LEU A 181 4.70 6.93 -24.09
N PRO A 182 4.39 8.20 -23.74
CA PRO A 182 3.01 8.58 -23.48
C PRO A 182 2.11 8.34 -24.69
N LYS A 183 0.88 7.90 -24.44
CA LYS A 183 -0.13 7.57 -25.46
C LYS A 183 0.34 6.52 -26.49
N THR A 184 1.27 5.67 -26.10
CA THR A 184 1.74 4.56 -26.93
C THR A 184 1.38 3.24 -26.27
N ALA A 185 0.63 2.40 -26.96
CA ALA A 185 0.38 1.05 -26.47
C ALA A 185 1.69 0.25 -26.55
N VAL A 186 2.12 -0.26 -25.40
CA VAL A 186 3.36 -1.04 -25.27
C VAL A 186 2.97 -2.52 -25.12
N ASP A 187 3.55 -3.37 -25.94
CA ASP A 187 3.28 -4.82 -25.99
C ASP A 187 4.38 -5.67 -25.33
N LEU A 188 5.18 -5.06 -24.48
CA LEU A 188 6.18 -5.77 -23.68
C LEU A 188 5.51 -6.82 -22.77
N PRO A 189 6.16 -7.97 -22.52
CA PRO A 189 5.65 -8.95 -21.57
C PRO A 189 5.46 -8.32 -20.17
N ALA A 190 4.44 -8.78 -19.44
CA ALA A 190 4.14 -8.25 -18.10
C ALA A 190 5.28 -8.49 -17.10
N LEU A 191 6.00 -9.59 -17.27
CA LEU A 191 7.11 -10.02 -16.42
C LEU A 191 8.37 -10.28 -17.24
N SER A 192 9.46 -9.64 -16.85
CA SER A 192 10.80 -10.02 -17.32
C SER A 192 11.27 -11.32 -16.64
N GLU A 193 12.31 -11.96 -17.18
CA GLU A 193 12.92 -13.13 -16.53
C GLU A 193 13.48 -12.78 -15.14
N LYS A 194 13.95 -11.52 -14.95
CA LYS A 194 14.36 -11.02 -13.66
C LYS A 194 13.17 -10.98 -12.69
N ASP A 195 12.02 -10.44 -13.12
CA ASP A 195 10.83 -10.40 -12.27
C ASP A 195 10.37 -11.79 -11.84
N LYS A 196 10.42 -12.78 -12.74
CA LYS A 196 10.11 -14.18 -12.40
C LYS A 196 11.06 -14.75 -11.34
N SER A 197 12.35 -14.45 -11.45
CA SER A 197 13.36 -14.80 -10.44
C SER A 197 13.09 -14.12 -9.10
N ASP A 198 12.77 -12.83 -9.12
CA ASP A 198 12.49 -12.03 -7.95
C ASP A 198 11.19 -12.51 -7.24
N LEU A 199 10.15 -12.84 -8.00
CA LEU A 199 8.90 -13.42 -7.47
C LEU A 199 9.17 -14.78 -6.79
N THR A 200 9.98 -15.63 -7.41
CA THR A 200 10.40 -16.91 -6.83
C THR A 200 11.18 -16.71 -5.53
N PHE A 201 12.07 -15.73 -5.47
CA PHE A 201 12.74 -15.33 -4.25
C PHE A 201 11.73 -14.88 -3.18
N GLY A 202 10.72 -14.08 -3.56
CA GLY A 202 9.65 -13.64 -2.67
C GLY A 202 8.86 -14.79 -2.06
N VAL A 203 8.50 -15.79 -2.87
CA VAL A 203 7.82 -17.01 -2.40
C VAL A 203 8.67 -17.76 -1.38
N ARG A 204 9.95 -18.03 -1.70
CA ARG A 204 10.89 -18.72 -0.80
C ARG A 204 11.07 -17.99 0.53
N ASN A 205 11.02 -16.67 0.50
CA ASN A 205 11.15 -15.81 1.67
C ASN A 205 9.83 -15.50 2.35
N ASN A 206 8.71 -16.09 1.89
CA ASN A 206 7.40 -15.89 2.48
C ASN A 206 7.08 -14.40 2.71
N VAL A 207 7.26 -13.58 1.65
CA VAL A 207 6.88 -12.17 1.68
C VAL A 207 5.36 -12.03 1.76
N ASP A 208 4.87 -10.92 2.27
CA ASP A 208 3.44 -10.74 2.52
C ASP A 208 2.69 -10.23 1.30
N MET A 209 3.37 -9.44 0.46
CA MET A 209 2.77 -8.83 -0.73
C MET A 209 3.80 -8.55 -1.82
N ILE A 210 3.30 -8.49 -3.06
CA ILE A 210 4.02 -8.05 -4.24
C ILE A 210 3.42 -6.72 -4.68
N PHE A 211 4.26 -5.72 -4.90
CA PHE A 211 3.91 -4.49 -5.61
C PHE A 211 4.32 -4.67 -7.07
N ALA A 212 3.33 -4.86 -7.92
CA ALA A 212 3.53 -5.23 -9.31
C ALA A 212 3.60 -3.98 -10.19
N SER A 213 4.79 -3.67 -10.71
CA SER A 213 5.07 -2.48 -11.50
C SER A 213 4.52 -2.57 -12.93
N PHE A 214 4.12 -1.45 -13.50
CA PHE A 214 3.69 -1.25 -14.88
C PHE A 214 2.55 -2.16 -15.34
N ILE A 215 1.60 -2.48 -14.48
CA ILE A 215 0.43 -3.30 -14.82
C ILE A 215 -0.48 -2.56 -15.81
N ARG A 216 -0.85 -3.25 -16.90
CA ARG A 216 -1.65 -2.72 -18.01
C ARG A 216 -2.96 -3.44 -18.22
N SER A 217 -3.08 -4.69 -17.74
CA SER A 217 -4.24 -5.55 -17.96
C SER A 217 -4.51 -6.51 -16.80
N ALA A 218 -5.70 -7.09 -16.78
CA ALA A 218 -6.05 -8.17 -15.85
C ALA A 218 -5.20 -9.43 -16.07
N ASP A 219 -4.77 -9.69 -17.30
CA ASP A 219 -3.97 -10.86 -17.63
C ASP A 219 -2.55 -10.76 -17.07
N ASP A 220 -1.99 -9.55 -16.96
CA ASP A 220 -0.71 -9.31 -16.27
C ASP A 220 -0.78 -9.81 -14.82
N VAL A 221 -1.88 -9.54 -14.12
CA VAL A 221 -2.09 -9.99 -12.74
C VAL A 221 -2.20 -11.52 -12.65
N LYS A 222 -2.90 -12.13 -13.61
CA LYS A 222 -3.03 -13.60 -13.69
C LYS A 222 -1.68 -14.26 -13.96
N GLU A 223 -0.82 -13.66 -14.80
CA GLU A 223 0.53 -14.14 -15.06
C GLU A 223 1.38 -14.12 -13.80
N ILE A 224 1.36 -13.03 -13.03
CA ILE A 224 2.03 -12.94 -11.72
C ILE A 224 1.52 -14.05 -10.79
N ARG A 225 0.20 -14.23 -10.69
CA ARG A 225 -0.43 -15.26 -9.86
C ARG A 225 0.06 -16.66 -10.23
N LYS A 226 0.20 -16.91 -11.54
CA LYS A 226 0.73 -18.18 -12.07
C LYS A 226 2.19 -18.41 -11.67
N VAL A 227 3.03 -17.40 -11.72
CA VAL A 227 4.44 -17.48 -11.32
C VAL A 227 4.58 -17.72 -9.82
N LEU A 228 3.75 -17.08 -8.98
CA LEU A 228 3.74 -17.31 -7.54
C LEU A 228 3.33 -18.75 -7.17
N GLY A 229 2.51 -19.39 -8.00
CA GLY A 229 2.10 -20.79 -7.82
C GLY A 229 1.35 -21.08 -6.53
N PRO A 230 1.15 -22.37 -6.20
CA PRO A 230 0.43 -22.78 -4.99
C PRO A 230 1.10 -22.32 -3.68
N GLU A 231 2.43 -22.35 -3.63
CA GLU A 231 3.20 -21.93 -2.45
C GLU A 231 3.07 -20.43 -2.17
N GLY A 232 2.93 -19.60 -3.22
CA GLY A 232 2.71 -18.16 -3.14
C GLY A 232 1.23 -17.75 -3.14
N ALA A 233 0.28 -18.67 -3.08
CA ALA A 233 -1.16 -18.37 -3.16
C ALA A 233 -1.66 -17.41 -2.06
N GLY A 234 -1.00 -17.38 -0.90
CA GLY A 234 -1.29 -16.47 0.21
C GLY A 234 -0.73 -15.06 0.04
N ILE A 235 0.20 -14.84 -0.91
CA ILE A 235 0.84 -13.54 -1.12
C ILE A 235 -0.15 -12.59 -1.82
N LYS A 236 -0.27 -11.35 -1.34
CA LYS A 236 -1.14 -10.34 -1.91
C LYS A 236 -0.48 -9.66 -3.11
N ILE A 237 -1.22 -9.49 -4.21
CA ILE A 237 -0.76 -8.73 -5.37
C ILE A 237 -1.39 -7.34 -5.31
N ILE A 238 -0.57 -6.32 -5.17
CA ILE A 238 -0.95 -4.91 -5.21
C ILE A 238 -0.43 -4.35 -6.53
N VAL A 239 -1.32 -4.06 -7.44
CA VAL A 239 -0.95 -3.54 -8.76
C VAL A 239 -0.56 -2.07 -8.67
N LYS A 240 0.49 -1.68 -9.38
CA LYS A 240 0.89 -0.29 -9.56
C LYS A 240 0.33 0.22 -10.88
N ILE A 241 -0.50 1.26 -10.80
CA ILE A 241 -1.05 1.92 -11.98
C ILE A 241 -0.17 3.12 -12.28
N GLU A 242 0.64 2.97 -13.34
CA GLU A 242 1.76 3.84 -13.70
C GLU A 242 1.64 4.38 -15.12
N ASN A 243 0.64 3.94 -15.90
CA ASN A 243 0.47 4.28 -17.32
C ASN A 243 -1.01 4.46 -17.70
N GLU A 244 -1.23 5.10 -18.87
CA GLU A 244 -2.59 5.36 -19.37
C GLU A 244 -3.39 4.07 -19.59
N GLN A 245 -2.75 3.02 -20.10
CA GLN A 245 -3.40 1.74 -20.37
C GLN A 245 -3.94 1.08 -19.09
N GLY A 246 -3.18 1.14 -17.98
CA GLY A 246 -3.63 0.66 -16.67
C GLY A 246 -4.83 1.45 -16.14
N VAL A 247 -4.88 2.77 -16.38
CA VAL A 247 -6.04 3.61 -16.02
C VAL A 247 -7.25 3.23 -16.85
N MET A 248 -7.11 3.00 -18.16
CA MET A 248 -8.21 2.63 -19.05
C MET A 248 -8.78 1.26 -18.72
N ASN A 249 -7.93 0.28 -18.40
CA ASN A 249 -8.30 -1.10 -18.09
C ASN A 249 -8.54 -1.32 -16.57
N PHE A 250 -8.67 -0.26 -15.80
CA PHE A 250 -8.70 -0.32 -14.33
C PHE A 250 -9.78 -1.25 -13.77
N ASP A 251 -10.98 -1.26 -14.36
CA ASP A 251 -12.11 -2.05 -13.87
C ASP A 251 -11.87 -3.57 -13.99
N GLU A 252 -11.15 -3.99 -15.03
CA GLU A 252 -10.76 -5.39 -15.21
C GLU A 252 -9.60 -5.77 -14.27
N ILE A 253 -8.61 -4.91 -14.17
CA ILE A 253 -7.48 -5.09 -13.26
C ILE A 253 -7.97 -5.19 -11.82
N LEU A 254 -8.91 -4.31 -11.42
CA LEU A 254 -9.46 -4.28 -10.07
C LEU A 254 -10.14 -5.60 -9.68
N LYS A 255 -10.68 -6.37 -10.61
CA LYS A 255 -11.30 -7.68 -10.30
C LYS A 255 -10.26 -8.72 -9.88
N GLU A 256 -9.09 -8.73 -10.50
CA GLU A 256 -8.06 -9.76 -10.34
C GLU A 256 -7.04 -9.45 -9.23
N THR A 257 -6.84 -8.18 -8.88
CA THR A 257 -5.86 -7.75 -7.89
C THR A 257 -6.38 -7.85 -6.44
N ASP A 258 -5.46 -7.88 -5.47
CA ASP A 258 -5.79 -7.79 -4.04
C ASP A 258 -5.80 -6.34 -3.52
N GLY A 259 -5.18 -5.41 -4.24
CA GLY A 259 -5.14 -3.99 -3.90
C GLY A 259 -4.48 -3.16 -5.01
N VAL A 260 -4.49 -1.85 -4.86
CA VAL A 260 -4.05 -0.91 -5.89
C VAL A 260 -3.09 0.13 -5.32
N MET A 261 -2.01 0.40 -6.04
CA MET A 261 -1.13 1.54 -5.79
C MET A 261 -1.25 2.54 -6.94
N VAL A 262 -1.61 3.77 -6.64
CA VAL A 262 -1.57 4.88 -7.58
C VAL A 262 -0.17 5.47 -7.56
N ALA A 263 0.66 5.08 -8.50
CA ALA A 263 2.05 5.52 -8.59
C ALA A 263 2.14 6.83 -9.38
N ARG A 264 1.83 7.94 -8.73
CA ARG A 264 1.63 9.25 -9.37
C ARG A 264 2.87 9.82 -10.04
N GLY A 265 4.07 9.46 -9.57
CA GLY A 265 5.33 9.89 -10.21
C GLY A 265 5.38 9.43 -11.66
N ASP A 266 5.32 8.13 -11.87
CA ASP A 266 5.36 7.50 -13.20
C ASP A 266 4.10 7.84 -14.01
N LEU A 267 2.91 7.76 -13.39
CA LEU A 267 1.64 8.09 -14.04
C LEU A 267 1.61 9.54 -14.57
N GLY A 268 2.22 10.49 -13.83
CA GLY A 268 2.25 11.90 -14.21
C GLY A 268 3.15 12.21 -15.41
N ILE A 269 3.98 11.24 -15.84
CA ILE A 269 4.77 11.32 -17.07
C ILE A 269 3.96 10.74 -18.24
N GLU A 270 3.16 9.71 -17.99
CA GLU A 270 2.38 8.99 -19.00
C GLU A 270 1.06 9.71 -19.38
N ILE A 271 0.42 10.40 -18.44
CA ILE A 271 -0.80 11.17 -18.67
C ILE A 271 -0.56 12.65 -18.32
N PRO A 272 -1.37 13.59 -18.84
CA PRO A 272 -1.25 14.99 -18.45
C PRO A 272 -1.30 15.17 -16.93
N ALA A 273 -0.34 15.89 -16.36
CA ALA A 273 -0.23 16.09 -14.90
C ALA A 273 -1.52 16.64 -14.29
N SER A 274 -2.27 17.46 -15.04
CA SER A 274 -3.60 17.97 -14.65
C SER A 274 -4.68 16.89 -14.52
N GLN A 275 -4.47 15.67 -15.02
CA GLN A 275 -5.43 14.56 -14.95
C GLN A 275 -5.08 13.53 -13.86
N VAL A 276 -3.86 13.59 -13.30
CA VAL A 276 -3.39 12.61 -12.31
C VAL A 276 -4.28 12.58 -11.07
N PHE A 277 -4.70 13.74 -10.55
CA PHE A 277 -5.56 13.82 -9.37
C PHE A 277 -6.94 13.19 -9.63
N MET A 278 -7.50 13.34 -10.84
CA MET A 278 -8.78 12.71 -11.21
C MET A 278 -8.64 11.19 -11.27
N ALA A 279 -7.55 10.70 -11.89
CA ALA A 279 -7.25 9.27 -11.92
C ALA A 279 -7.09 8.71 -10.50
N GLN A 280 -6.36 9.41 -9.61
CA GLN A 280 -6.23 9.04 -8.20
C GLN A 280 -7.60 8.90 -7.53
N LYS A 281 -8.42 9.93 -7.59
CA LYS A 281 -9.74 9.94 -6.94
C LYS A 281 -10.64 8.82 -7.46
N MET A 282 -10.65 8.60 -8.77
CA MET A 282 -11.42 7.53 -9.40
C MET A 282 -10.95 6.14 -8.93
N MET A 283 -9.63 5.90 -8.95
CA MET A 283 -9.07 4.60 -8.54
C MET A 283 -9.29 4.33 -7.05
N ILE A 284 -9.10 5.31 -6.18
CA ILE A 284 -9.37 5.18 -4.74
C ILE A 284 -10.86 4.89 -4.51
N ALA A 285 -11.77 5.65 -5.12
CA ALA A 285 -13.21 5.46 -4.95
C ALA A 285 -13.66 4.06 -5.39
N LYS A 286 -13.23 3.60 -6.57
CA LYS A 286 -13.55 2.25 -7.07
C LYS A 286 -12.96 1.16 -6.18
N SER A 287 -11.73 1.33 -5.70
CA SER A 287 -11.08 0.39 -4.78
C SER A 287 -11.84 0.28 -3.45
N ASN A 288 -12.26 1.40 -2.88
CA ASN A 288 -13.04 1.44 -1.65
C ASN A 288 -14.40 0.71 -1.81
N VAL A 289 -15.12 0.95 -2.91
CA VAL A 289 -16.37 0.23 -3.23
C VAL A 289 -16.13 -1.27 -3.36
N ALA A 290 -15.02 -1.67 -4.00
CA ALA A 290 -14.63 -3.06 -4.13
C ALA A 290 -14.10 -3.69 -2.83
N GLY A 291 -13.87 -2.89 -1.77
CA GLY A 291 -13.26 -3.35 -0.50
C GLY A 291 -11.81 -3.81 -0.67
N LYS A 292 -11.08 -3.22 -1.62
CA LYS A 292 -9.66 -3.47 -1.88
C LYS A 292 -8.84 -2.27 -1.43
N PRO A 293 -7.73 -2.49 -0.71
CA PRO A 293 -6.89 -1.39 -0.25
C PRO A 293 -6.33 -0.59 -1.40
N SER A 294 -6.30 0.73 -1.24
CA SER A 294 -5.67 1.66 -2.15
C SER A 294 -4.55 2.43 -1.46
N MET A 295 -3.46 2.69 -2.19
CA MET A 295 -2.30 3.40 -1.67
C MET A 295 -1.78 4.42 -2.67
N THR A 296 -1.18 5.51 -2.15
CA THR A 296 -0.60 6.58 -2.95
C THR A 296 0.87 6.79 -2.57
N TYR A 297 1.65 7.27 -3.53
CA TYR A 297 3.09 7.52 -3.40
C TYR A 297 3.40 9.02 -3.47
N ASN A 298 4.35 9.50 -2.65
CA ASN A 298 4.80 10.89 -2.67
C ASN A 298 6.28 11.06 -2.30
N PRO A 299 7.12 11.80 -3.08
CA PRO A 299 8.51 12.07 -2.75
C PRO A 299 8.69 13.42 -2.03
N ARG A 300 9.16 13.47 -0.80
CA ARG A 300 9.53 14.61 0.09
C ARG A 300 8.40 15.48 0.64
N PRO A 301 8.33 15.73 1.96
CA PRO A 301 7.34 16.64 2.54
C PRO A 301 7.79 18.10 2.52
N THR A 302 7.36 18.84 1.52
CA THR A 302 7.17 20.29 1.61
C THR A 302 5.81 20.58 2.25
N ARG A 303 5.48 21.84 2.57
CA ARG A 303 4.14 22.22 3.04
C ARG A 303 3.02 21.80 2.07
N ALA A 304 3.29 21.85 0.77
CA ALA A 304 2.36 21.37 -0.26
C ALA A 304 2.17 19.86 -0.22
N GLU A 305 3.24 19.10 0.02
CA GLU A 305 3.20 17.63 0.10
C GLU A 305 2.53 17.12 1.38
N VAL A 306 2.63 17.85 2.50
CA VAL A 306 1.82 17.58 3.69
C VAL A 306 0.33 17.67 3.36
N SER A 307 -0.08 18.71 2.61
CA SER A 307 -1.46 18.84 2.14
C SER A 307 -1.87 17.71 1.19
N ASP A 308 -0.95 17.23 0.37
CA ASP A 308 -1.19 16.14 -0.56
C ASP A 308 -1.38 14.79 0.15
N VAL A 309 -0.57 14.50 1.17
CA VAL A 309 -0.80 13.34 2.05
C VAL A 309 -2.16 13.43 2.71
N ALA A 310 -2.53 14.59 3.27
CA ALA A 310 -3.84 14.79 3.89
C ALA A 310 -4.98 14.57 2.90
N ASN A 311 -4.87 15.08 1.67
CA ASN A 311 -5.87 14.86 0.62
C ASN A 311 -6.01 13.39 0.23
N ALA A 312 -4.90 12.64 0.11
CA ALA A 312 -4.96 11.21 -0.16
C ALA A 312 -5.72 10.43 0.94
N VAL A 313 -5.51 10.80 2.20
CA VAL A 313 -6.23 10.25 3.35
C VAL A 313 -7.73 10.57 3.29
N ILE A 314 -8.08 11.83 3.00
CA ILE A 314 -9.46 12.30 2.88
C ILE A 314 -10.15 11.65 1.66
N ASP A 315 -9.44 11.45 0.55
CA ASP A 315 -9.94 10.73 -0.62
C ASP A 315 -10.25 9.25 -0.32
N GLY A 316 -9.75 8.71 0.80
CA GLY A 316 -10.06 7.35 1.25
C GLY A 316 -8.93 6.34 1.04
N ALA A 317 -7.68 6.77 0.83
CA ALA A 317 -6.54 5.85 0.78
C ALA A 317 -6.42 5.04 2.07
N ASP A 318 -6.06 3.76 1.95
CA ASP A 318 -5.84 2.84 3.07
C ASP A 318 -4.41 2.90 3.59
N CYS A 319 -3.47 3.27 2.72
CA CYS A 319 -2.05 3.31 3.02
C CYS A 319 -1.37 4.44 2.23
N VAL A 320 -0.34 5.04 2.81
CA VAL A 320 0.54 6.01 2.14
C VAL A 320 1.99 5.53 2.20
N MET A 321 2.80 5.87 1.20
CA MET A 321 4.15 5.37 1.04
C MET A 321 5.18 6.49 0.95
N LEU A 322 6.30 6.32 1.66
CA LEU A 322 7.56 7.03 1.46
C LEU A 322 8.52 6.16 0.62
N SER A 323 9.40 6.79 -0.16
CA SER A 323 10.38 6.10 -0.99
C SER A 323 11.78 6.66 -0.75
N GLY A 324 12.17 7.70 -1.47
CA GLY A 324 13.48 8.32 -1.37
C GLY A 324 13.81 8.86 0.02
N GLU A 325 12.80 9.36 0.74
CA GLU A 325 12.92 9.97 2.07
C GLU A 325 13.44 8.99 3.11
N THR A 326 13.00 7.75 3.03
CA THR A 326 13.43 6.68 3.95
C THR A 326 14.56 5.83 3.37
N ALA A 327 14.70 5.79 2.03
CA ALA A 327 15.70 4.99 1.35
C ALA A 327 17.07 5.70 1.26
N LYS A 328 17.08 7.02 1.02
CA LYS A 328 18.29 7.83 0.79
C LYS A 328 18.27 9.15 1.56
N GLY A 329 17.15 9.49 2.21
CA GLY A 329 16.97 10.75 2.92
C GLY A 329 17.85 10.84 4.18
N LYS A 330 18.18 12.07 4.57
CA LYS A 330 18.97 12.32 5.78
C LYS A 330 18.14 12.22 7.07
N TYR A 331 16.81 12.26 6.97
CA TYR A 331 15.88 12.34 8.11
C TYR A 331 14.73 11.32 7.97
N PRO A 332 15.02 10.01 7.86
CA PRO A 332 13.99 8.99 7.57
C PRO A 332 12.95 8.84 8.69
N THR A 333 13.38 8.92 9.95
CA THR A 333 12.48 8.79 11.11
C THR A 333 11.52 9.98 11.19
N GLU A 334 12.03 11.18 10.94
CA GLU A 334 11.27 12.43 10.94
C GLU A 334 10.25 12.44 9.81
N ALA A 335 10.62 11.93 8.64
CA ALA A 335 9.70 11.79 7.51
C ALA A 335 8.52 10.87 7.85
N VAL A 336 8.78 9.72 8.48
CA VAL A 336 7.73 8.80 8.93
C VAL A 336 6.83 9.46 9.97
N LYS A 337 7.40 10.15 10.98
CA LYS A 337 6.63 10.87 12.00
C LYS A 337 5.74 11.95 11.41
N MET A 338 6.29 12.79 10.53
CA MET A 338 5.53 13.87 9.88
C MET A 338 4.36 13.30 9.08
N MET A 339 4.58 12.21 8.34
CA MET A 339 3.51 11.54 7.61
C MET A 339 2.46 10.97 8.57
N ALA A 340 2.88 10.37 9.70
CA ALA A 340 2.00 9.84 10.73
C ALA A 340 1.11 10.93 11.34
N GLU A 341 1.69 12.03 11.73
CA GLU A 341 0.98 13.19 12.28
C GLU A 341 -0.02 13.78 11.27
N THR A 342 0.42 13.94 10.02
CA THR A 342 -0.43 14.47 8.94
C THR A 342 -1.66 13.61 8.71
N ALA A 343 -1.49 12.30 8.62
CA ALA A 343 -2.62 11.42 8.39
C ALA A 343 -3.55 11.34 9.59
N PHE A 344 -3.01 11.34 10.80
CA PHE A 344 -3.83 11.42 12.02
C PHE A 344 -4.73 12.67 12.03
N LEU A 345 -4.15 13.83 11.70
CA LEU A 345 -4.91 15.08 11.62
C LEU A 345 -5.96 15.05 10.49
N ALA A 346 -5.61 14.48 9.34
CA ALA A 346 -6.55 14.31 8.23
C ALA A 346 -7.71 13.38 8.61
N GLU A 347 -7.42 12.24 9.26
CA GLU A 347 -8.44 11.32 9.75
C GLU A 347 -9.38 11.97 10.77
N SER A 348 -8.85 12.78 11.68
CA SER A 348 -9.66 13.48 12.68
C SER A 348 -10.63 14.53 12.08
N SER A 349 -10.39 14.96 10.84
CA SER A 349 -11.24 15.90 10.11
C SER A 349 -12.41 15.23 9.36
N ILE A 350 -12.44 13.90 9.27
CA ILE A 350 -13.46 13.16 8.52
C ILE A 350 -14.74 13.03 9.32
N ALA A 351 -15.87 13.35 8.68
CA ALA A 351 -17.20 13.08 9.20
C ALA A 351 -17.58 11.61 8.89
N TYR A 352 -17.33 10.71 9.85
CA TYR A 352 -17.50 9.26 9.63
C TYR A 352 -18.96 8.81 9.44
N PRO A 353 -20.00 9.31 10.17
CA PRO A 353 -21.36 8.85 9.93
C PRO A 353 -21.87 9.13 8.51
N PRO A 354 -21.73 10.33 7.91
CA PRO A 354 -22.09 10.56 6.52
C PRO A 354 -21.27 9.71 5.53
N LEU A 355 -19.98 9.49 5.80
CA LEU A 355 -19.14 8.62 4.97
C LEU A 355 -19.63 7.17 5.00
N PHE A 356 -20.00 6.65 6.17
CA PHE A 356 -20.57 5.31 6.32
C PHE A 356 -21.87 5.17 5.51
N ASP A 357 -22.79 6.14 5.61
CA ASP A 357 -24.05 6.12 4.87
C ASP A 357 -23.82 6.15 3.35
N GLN A 358 -22.86 6.94 2.89
CA GLN A 358 -22.48 6.98 1.48
C GLN A 358 -21.95 5.62 1.02
N LEU A 359 -20.99 5.04 1.75
CA LEU A 359 -20.41 3.73 1.41
C LEU A 359 -21.46 2.63 1.40
N ARG A 360 -22.37 2.62 2.39
CA ARG A 360 -23.49 1.68 2.50
C ARG A 360 -24.45 1.78 1.29
N SER A 361 -24.68 2.97 0.77
CA SER A 361 -25.58 3.19 -0.36
C SER A 361 -25.04 2.64 -1.68
N LEU A 362 -23.72 2.49 -1.80
CA LEU A 362 -23.04 2.01 -3.02
C LEU A 362 -22.95 0.47 -3.10
N VAL A 363 -23.38 -0.24 -2.07
CA VAL A 363 -23.27 -1.71 -2.03
C VAL A 363 -24.45 -2.36 -2.76
N SER A 364 -24.12 -3.28 -3.66
CA SER A 364 -25.12 -4.09 -4.36
C SER A 364 -25.84 -5.03 -3.40
N ARG A 365 -27.15 -5.16 -3.53
CA ARG A 365 -28.00 -6.04 -2.73
C ARG A 365 -28.51 -7.21 -3.55
N PRO A 366 -28.69 -8.41 -2.93
CA PRO A 366 -28.42 -8.75 -1.52
C PRO A 366 -26.92 -8.85 -1.20
N THR A 367 -26.52 -8.48 0.01
CA THR A 367 -25.15 -8.64 0.51
C THR A 367 -24.93 -10.03 1.09
N GLU A 368 -23.70 -10.52 1.06
CA GLU A 368 -23.31 -11.75 1.76
C GLU A 368 -23.37 -11.57 3.30
N THR A 369 -23.52 -12.68 4.03
CA THR A 369 -23.65 -12.67 5.50
C THR A 369 -22.52 -11.91 6.19
N ALA A 370 -21.26 -12.16 5.78
CA ALA A 370 -20.11 -11.48 6.39
C ALA A 370 -20.11 -9.97 6.14
N GLU A 371 -20.56 -9.53 4.98
CA GLU A 371 -20.66 -8.11 4.62
C GLU A 371 -21.85 -7.45 5.34
N THR A 372 -22.99 -8.12 5.42
CA THR A 372 -24.14 -7.66 6.21
C THR A 372 -23.75 -7.46 7.67
N LEU A 373 -23.00 -8.43 8.23
CA LEU A 373 -22.52 -8.32 9.60
C LEU A 373 -21.53 -7.17 9.80
N ALA A 374 -20.63 -6.94 8.85
CA ALA A 374 -19.70 -5.82 8.91
C ALA A 374 -20.43 -4.46 8.90
N LEU A 375 -21.44 -4.31 8.03
CA LEU A 375 -22.33 -3.15 8.02
C LEU A 375 -23.03 -2.94 9.38
N SER A 376 -23.59 -4.01 9.92
CA SER A 376 -24.30 -3.97 11.21
C SER A 376 -23.35 -3.62 12.36
N ALA A 377 -22.14 -4.16 12.35
CA ALA A 377 -21.16 -3.90 13.40
C ALA A 377 -20.65 -2.45 13.37
N VAL A 378 -20.43 -1.89 12.16
CA VAL A 378 -20.02 -0.48 12.03
C VAL A 378 -21.16 0.45 12.42
N ALA A 379 -22.41 0.17 12.01
CA ALA A 379 -23.58 0.92 12.44
C ALA A 379 -23.72 0.90 13.97
N ALA A 380 -23.65 -0.29 14.59
CA ALA A 380 -23.72 -0.42 16.03
C ALA A 380 -22.57 0.31 16.75
N ALA A 381 -21.37 0.33 16.18
CA ALA A 381 -20.24 1.05 16.73
C ALA A 381 -20.44 2.57 16.70
N ILE A 382 -21.08 3.10 15.65
CA ILE A 382 -21.45 4.52 15.56
C ILE A 382 -22.52 4.86 16.60
N GLU A 383 -23.60 4.08 16.67
CA GLU A 383 -24.72 4.33 17.60
C GLU A 383 -24.32 4.23 19.08
N GLN A 384 -23.34 3.38 19.40
CA GLN A 384 -22.87 3.16 20.78
C GLN A 384 -21.64 4.02 21.15
N ASP A 385 -21.15 4.87 20.26
CA ASP A 385 -19.84 5.57 20.40
C ASP A 385 -18.73 4.61 20.87
N ALA A 386 -18.64 3.45 20.18
CA ALA A 386 -17.78 2.36 20.60
C ALA A 386 -16.29 2.76 20.53
N GLY A 387 -15.52 2.31 21.53
CA GLY A 387 -14.08 2.55 21.58
C GLY A 387 -13.29 1.71 20.58
N ALA A 388 -13.78 0.51 20.19
CA ALA A 388 -13.16 -0.36 19.20
C ALA A 388 -14.14 -1.42 18.69
N ILE A 389 -13.77 -2.04 17.54
CA ILE A 389 -14.36 -3.29 17.05
C ILE A 389 -13.32 -4.39 17.18
N ILE A 390 -13.58 -5.41 17.99
CA ILE A 390 -12.75 -6.61 18.09
C ILE A 390 -13.26 -7.61 17.07
N VAL A 391 -12.41 -8.09 16.15
CA VAL A 391 -12.81 -9.07 15.15
C VAL A 391 -11.90 -10.29 15.17
N LEU A 392 -12.49 -11.46 15.21
CA LEU A 392 -11.78 -12.75 15.11
C LEU A 392 -11.78 -13.18 13.65
N SER A 393 -10.62 -13.24 13.02
CA SER A 393 -10.51 -13.62 11.61
C SER A 393 -9.34 -14.56 11.34
N THR A 394 -9.54 -15.54 10.45
CA THR A 394 -8.48 -16.44 10.01
C THR A 394 -7.77 -15.90 8.75
N SER A 395 -8.55 -15.41 7.79
CA SER A 395 -8.05 -14.92 6.49
C SER A 395 -8.01 -13.40 6.35
N GLY A 396 -8.43 -12.67 7.41
CA GLY A 396 -8.54 -11.21 7.38
C GLY A 396 -9.76 -10.66 6.64
N VAL A 397 -10.60 -11.50 6.02
CA VAL A 397 -11.75 -11.03 5.23
C VAL A 397 -12.70 -10.18 6.07
N SER A 398 -13.09 -10.64 7.26
CA SER A 398 -14.02 -9.90 8.13
C SER A 398 -13.44 -8.55 8.56
N ALA A 399 -12.13 -8.49 8.85
CA ALA A 399 -11.46 -7.24 9.20
C ALA A 399 -11.43 -6.25 8.00
N ARG A 400 -11.17 -6.76 6.78
CA ARG A 400 -11.22 -5.93 5.56
C ARG A 400 -12.63 -5.42 5.27
N LEU A 401 -13.67 -6.24 5.46
CA LEU A 401 -15.06 -5.81 5.31
C LEU A 401 -15.42 -4.70 6.31
N LEU A 402 -14.99 -4.82 7.56
CA LEU A 402 -15.17 -3.75 8.56
C LEU A 402 -14.42 -2.48 8.13
N SER A 403 -13.16 -2.60 7.71
CA SER A 403 -12.34 -1.49 7.22
C SER A 403 -12.96 -0.79 6.00
N LYS A 404 -13.59 -1.54 5.09
CA LYS A 404 -14.31 -1.01 3.92
C LYS A 404 -15.32 0.07 4.30
N TYR A 405 -16.01 -0.11 5.43
CA TYR A 405 -17.07 0.80 5.89
C TYR A 405 -16.58 1.92 6.81
N ARG A 406 -15.26 2.06 6.97
CA ARG A 406 -14.63 3.20 7.67
C ARG A 406 -15.25 3.52 9.01
N PRO A 407 -15.26 2.61 10.01
CA PRO A 407 -15.69 2.95 11.35
C PRO A 407 -14.84 4.09 11.94
N ALA A 408 -15.45 4.92 12.78
CA ALA A 408 -14.73 5.99 13.50
C ALA A 408 -13.75 5.43 14.55
N CYS A 409 -13.99 4.22 15.03
CA CYS A 409 -13.14 3.53 16.01
C CYS A 409 -12.20 2.51 15.36
N PRO A 410 -11.08 2.18 16.02
CA PRO A 410 -10.15 1.17 15.57
C PRO A 410 -10.75 -0.24 15.48
N ILE A 411 -10.23 -1.05 14.55
CA ILE A 411 -10.58 -2.45 14.36
C ILE A 411 -9.41 -3.31 14.88
N ILE A 412 -9.60 -4.01 15.99
CA ILE A 412 -8.59 -4.92 16.54
C ILE A 412 -8.84 -6.31 15.97
N CYS A 413 -7.99 -6.76 15.06
CA CYS A 413 -8.13 -8.07 14.43
C CYS A 413 -7.25 -9.11 15.11
N VAL A 414 -7.87 -10.06 15.81
CA VAL A 414 -7.18 -11.17 16.45
C VAL A 414 -7.15 -12.36 15.50
N THR A 415 -5.96 -12.80 15.13
CA THR A 415 -5.74 -13.92 14.20
C THR A 415 -4.60 -14.83 14.65
N ARG A 416 -4.74 -16.14 14.38
CA ARG A 416 -3.66 -17.13 14.55
C ARG A 416 -2.71 -17.21 13.36
N ASN A 417 -3.08 -16.61 12.23
CA ASN A 417 -2.27 -16.63 11.03
C ASN A 417 -1.36 -15.39 11.01
N GLU A 418 -0.06 -15.60 11.16
CA GLU A 418 0.94 -14.54 11.18
C GLU A 418 0.96 -13.73 9.89
N GLN A 419 0.88 -14.40 8.73
CA GLN A 419 0.86 -13.72 7.43
C GLN A 419 -0.39 -12.84 7.30
N THR A 420 -1.55 -13.32 7.73
CA THR A 420 -2.77 -12.52 7.78
C THR A 420 -2.60 -11.29 8.68
N ALA A 421 -1.96 -11.47 9.86
CA ALA A 421 -1.71 -10.33 10.75
C ALA A 421 -0.82 -9.27 10.06
N ARG A 422 0.25 -9.69 9.38
CA ARG A 422 1.11 -8.76 8.64
C ARG A 422 0.38 -8.08 7.48
N GLN A 423 -0.38 -8.82 6.68
CA GLN A 423 -1.10 -8.31 5.51
C GLN A 423 -2.21 -7.31 5.86
N LEU A 424 -2.82 -7.43 7.04
CA LEU A 424 -3.88 -6.53 7.48
C LEU A 424 -3.41 -5.08 7.69
N HIS A 425 -2.12 -4.83 7.74
CA HIS A 425 -1.58 -3.47 7.67
C HIS A 425 -1.92 -2.71 6.38
N LEU A 426 -2.37 -3.39 5.33
CA LEU A 426 -2.91 -2.74 4.12
C LEU A 426 -4.33 -2.18 4.30
N SER A 427 -5.02 -2.54 5.39
CA SER A 427 -6.42 -2.16 5.61
C SER A 427 -6.51 -1.04 6.63
N ARG A 428 -7.11 0.08 6.25
CA ARG A 428 -7.24 1.27 7.10
C ARG A 428 -7.98 0.96 8.40
N GLY A 429 -7.44 1.45 9.50
CA GLY A 429 -8.04 1.31 10.83
C GLY A 429 -7.85 -0.06 11.47
N VAL A 430 -7.21 -1.02 10.80
CA VAL A 430 -7.01 -2.37 11.35
C VAL A 430 -5.70 -2.45 12.13
N TYR A 431 -5.82 -2.85 13.39
CA TYR A 431 -4.71 -3.18 14.28
C TYR A 431 -4.64 -4.70 14.42
N PRO A 432 -3.75 -5.37 13.68
CA PRO A 432 -3.62 -6.81 13.75
C PRO A 432 -2.90 -7.24 15.03
N VAL A 433 -3.44 -8.26 15.66
CA VAL A 433 -2.89 -8.88 16.86
C VAL A 433 -2.75 -10.37 16.59
N TRP A 434 -1.53 -10.86 16.61
CA TRP A 434 -1.25 -12.28 16.46
C TRP A 434 -1.51 -13.02 17.77
N TYR A 435 -2.35 -14.07 17.71
CA TYR A 435 -2.69 -14.92 18.82
C TYR A 435 -1.90 -16.24 18.74
N PRO A 436 -0.89 -16.46 19.59
CA PRO A 436 0.05 -17.57 19.45
C PRO A 436 -0.53 -18.94 19.84
N GLU A 437 -1.61 -18.96 20.67
CA GLU A 437 -2.17 -20.18 21.19
C GLU A 437 -2.72 -21.08 20.07
N PRO A 438 -2.31 -22.37 20.01
CA PRO A 438 -2.81 -23.31 19.02
C PRO A 438 -4.30 -23.63 19.24
N ARG A 439 -4.95 -24.22 18.23
CA ARG A 439 -6.29 -24.78 18.37
C ARG A 439 -6.22 -26.06 19.19
N GLY A 440 -6.19 -25.93 20.51
CA GLY A 440 -6.12 -27.08 21.42
C GLY A 440 -7.44 -27.39 22.13
N ILE A 441 -8.49 -26.58 21.88
CA ILE A 441 -9.79 -26.72 22.57
C ILE A 441 -10.69 -27.63 21.73
N PRO A 442 -11.33 -28.68 22.33
CA PRO A 442 -12.33 -29.49 21.67
C PRO A 442 -13.45 -28.65 21.06
N THR A 443 -14.08 -29.15 20.00
CA THR A 443 -15.14 -28.43 19.25
C THR A 443 -16.37 -28.10 20.09
N ASP A 444 -16.64 -28.84 21.12
CA ASP A 444 -17.71 -28.63 22.11
C ASP A 444 -17.43 -27.41 23.04
N LYS A 445 -16.17 -26.97 23.12
CA LYS A 445 -15.75 -25.83 23.93
C LYS A 445 -15.40 -24.59 23.05
N TRP A 446 -15.92 -24.52 21.84
CA TRP A 446 -15.67 -23.43 20.89
C TRP A 446 -15.87 -22.03 21.50
N GLN A 447 -16.92 -21.84 22.31
CA GLN A 447 -17.22 -20.55 22.92
C GLN A 447 -16.08 -20.09 23.84
N ILE A 448 -15.46 -20.99 24.59
CA ILE A 448 -14.32 -20.66 25.46
C ILE A 448 -13.12 -20.14 24.63
N ASP A 449 -12.85 -20.76 23.48
CA ASP A 449 -11.79 -20.31 22.57
C ASP A 449 -12.09 -18.90 22.01
N VAL A 450 -13.33 -18.65 21.63
CA VAL A 450 -13.79 -17.34 21.17
C VAL A 450 -13.58 -16.30 22.24
N ASP A 451 -14.06 -16.54 23.45
CA ASP A 451 -13.99 -15.59 24.57
C ASP A 451 -12.53 -15.31 24.97
N ASN A 452 -11.67 -16.33 24.98
CA ASN A 452 -10.23 -16.15 25.24
C ASN A 452 -9.55 -15.24 24.19
N ARG A 453 -9.90 -15.39 22.91
CA ARG A 453 -9.37 -14.52 21.84
C ARG A 453 -9.91 -13.09 21.93
N ILE A 454 -11.19 -12.92 22.29
CA ILE A 454 -11.76 -11.58 22.53
C ILE A 454 -11.04 -10.92 23.70
N ARG A 455 -10.87 -11.62 24.84
CA ARG A 455 -10.09 -11.12 25.99
C ARG A 455 -8.67 -10.73 25.62
N PHE A 456 -8.03 -11.56 24.80
CA PHE A 456 -6.67 -11.26 24.30
C PHE A 456 -6.63 -9.97 23.48
N GLY A 457 -7.60 -9.77 22.57
CA GLY A 457 -7.76 -8.55 21.80
C GLY A 457 -8.03 -7.32 22.67
N LEU A 458 -8.87 -7.45 23.70
CA LEU A 458 -9.15 -6.38 24.66
C LEU A 458 -7.91 -6.00 25.46
N ARG A 459 -7.13 -6.99 25.97
CA ARG A 459 -5.85 -6.72 26.66
C ARG A 459 -4.87 -5.98 25.77
N ALA A 460 -4.74 -6.39 24.51
CA ALA A 460 -3.89 -5.71 23.54
C ALA A 460 -4.36 -4.25 23.31
N ALA A 461 -5.66 -4.04 23.13
CA ALA A 461 -6.23 -2.71 22.93
C ALA A 461 -6.05 -1.78 24.16
N LEU A 462 -6.19 -2.33 25.38
CA LEU A 462 -5.94 -1.61 26.64
C LEU A 462 -4.45 -1.25 26.77
N SER A 463 -3.54 -2.21 26.53
CA SER A 463 -2.09 -1.99 26.63
C SER A 463 -1.57 -0.98 25.64
N LEU A 464 -2.21 -0.87 24.46
CA LEU A 464 -1.91 0.12 23.43
C LEU A 464 -2.59 1.48 23.66
N GLY A 465 -3.41 1.60 24.71
CA GLY A 465 -4.16 2.82 25.01
C GLY A 465 -5.26 3.14 23.98
N ILE A 466 -5.67 2.16 23.17
CA ILE A 466 -6.73 2.32 22.16
C ILE A 466 -8.10 2.42 22.82
N ILE A 467 -8.35 1.60 23.83
CA ILE A 467 -9.59 1.62 24.62
C ILE A 467 -9.28 1.91 26.09
N LYS A 468 -10.30 2.35 26.83
CA LYS A 468 -10.25 2.54 28.27
C LYS A 468 -11.15 1.52 28.97
N PRO A 469 -10.96 1.26 30.28
CA PRO A 469 -11.97 0.60 31.08
C PRO A 469 -13.35 1.26 30.89
N GLU A 470 -14.40 0.48 30.99
CA GLU A 470 -15.82 0.88 30.82
C GLU A 470 -16.20 1.29 29.38
N ALA A 471 -15.27 1.27 28.42
CA ALA A 471 -15.60 1.51 27.03
C ALA A 471 -16.52 0.42 26.46
N THR A 472 -17.48 0.84 25.64
CA THR A 472 -18.25 -0.11 24.81
C THR A 472 -17.41 -0.57 23.64
N VAL A 473 -17.42 -1.88 23.34
CA VAL A 473 -16.76 -2.48 22.19
C VAL A 473 -17.69 -3.43 21.46
N MET A 474 -17.50 -3.53 20.14
CA MET A 474 -18.17 -4.52 19.30
C MET A 474 -17.27 -5.74 19.16
N ALA A 475 -17.81 -6.95 19.33
CA ALA A 475 -17.10 -8.19 19.05
C ALA A 475 -17.73 -8.94 17.88
N VAL A 476 -16.94 -9.14 16.81
CA VAL A 476 -17.37 -9.79 15.57
C VAL A 476 -16.66 -11.13 15.44
N GLN A 477 -17.44 -12.20 15.30
CA GLN A 477 -16.92 -13.57 15.33
C GLN A 477 -17.73 -14.53 14.46
N GLY A 478 -17.19 -15.73 14.24
CA GLY A 478 -17.92 -16.85 13.67
C GLY A 478 -18.56 -17.72 14.75
N TRP A 479 -19.60 -18.47 14.38
CA TRP A 479 -20.27 -19.43 15.25
C TRP A 479 -19.54 -20.78 15.36
N LYS A 480 -18.59 -21.03 14.44
CA LYS A 480 -17.69 -22.21 14.45
C LYS A 480 -16.35 -21.87 13.82
N GLY A 481 -15.37 -22.77 13.99
CA GLY A 481 -14.04 -22.63 13.38
C GLY A 481 -14.06 -22.79 11.86
N GLY A 482 -13.09 -22.16 11.19
CA GLY A 482 -12.90 -22.23 9.75
C GLY A 482 -13.21 -20.91 9.02
N LEU A 483 -13.14 -20.95 7.69
CA LEU A 483 -13.40 -19.80 6.83
C LEU A 483 -14.90 -19.66 6.56
N GLY A 484 -15.39 -18.42 6.32
CA GLY A 484 -16.74 -18.14 5.86
C GLY A 484 -17.84 -18.26 6.93
N HIS A 485 -17.49 -18.31 8.22
CA HIS A 485 -18.46 -18.52 9.31
C HIS A 485 -18.72 -17.29 10.17
N THR A 486 -18.28 -16.10 9.76
CA THR A 486 -18.49 -14.85 10.49
C THR A 486 -19.96 -14.43 10.37
N ASN A 487 -20.70 -14.51 11.51
CA ASN A 487 -22.14 -14.25 11.53
C ASN A 487 -22.66 -13.75 12.90
N THR A 488 -21.78 -13.46 13.86
CA THR A 488 -22.16 -13.10 15.22
C THR A 488 -21.56 -11.74 15.59
N LEU A 489 -22.41 -10.86 16.11
CA LEU A 489 -22.06 -9.58 16.71
C LEU A 489 -22.44 -9.60 18.19
N ARG A 490 -21.52 -9.18 19.05
CA ARG A 490 -21.76 -8.96 20.47
C ARG A 490 -21.41 -7.51 20.83
N ILE A 491 -22.20 -6.89 21.68
CA ILE A 491 -21.90 -5.60 22.29
C ILE A 491 -21.40 -5.87 23.70
N LEU A 492 -20.20 -5.43 24.03
CA LEU A 492 -19.52 -5.74 25.28
C LEU A 492 -19.07 -4.45 25.97
N SER A 493 -19.11 -4.43 27.31
CA SER A 493 -18.42 -3.42 28.11
C SER A 493 -17.06 -3.93 28.55
N VAL A 494 -16.04 -3.10 28.48
CA VAL A 494 -14.72 -3.41 29.03
C VAL A 494 -14.80 -3.27 30.55
N PRO A 495 -14.44 -4.29 31.35
CA PRO A 495 -14.50 -4.21 32.81
C PRO A 495 -13.67 -3.03 33.37
N SER A 496 -14.12 -2.46 34.49
CA SER A 496 -13.41 -1.38 35.20
C SER A 496 -12.05 -1.85 35.74
N ASP A 497 -11.95 -3.11 36.19
CA ASP A 497 -10.68 -3.73 36.54
C ASP A 497 -10.15 -4.56 35.34
N SER A 498 -8.98 -4.15 34.85
CA SER A 498 -8.32 -4.84 33.74
C SER A 498 -7.80 -6.26 34.11
N ALA A 499 -7.73 -6.59 35.39
CA ALA A 499 -7.39 -7.92 35.87
C ALA A 499 -8.56 -8.91 35.73
N ASP A 500 -9.78 -8.41 35.78
CA ASP A 500 -11.01 -9.21 35.70
C ASP A 500 -11.73 -8.98 34.37
N LEU A 501 -11.14 -9.45 33.28
CA LEU A 501 -11.75 -9.38 31.94
C LEU A 501 -12.84 -10.44 31.76
N ASP A 502 -13.78 -10.55 32.71
CA ASP A 502 -15.01 -11.29 32.47
C ASP A 502 -15.91 -10.49 31.51
N LEU A 503 -16.30 -11.18 30.43
CA LEU A 503 -17.09 -10.58 29.36
C LEU A 503 -18.57 -10.60 29.77
N HIS A 504 -19.02 -9.54 30.43
CA HIS A 504 -20.44 -9.36 30.69
C HIS A 504 -21.12 -8.78 29.47
N VAL A 505 -22.22 -9.37 29.05
CA VAL A 505 -23.17 -8.75 28.11
C VAL A 505 -23.77 -7.55 28.81
N ILE A 506 -23.88 -6.40 28.12
CA ILE A 506 -24.59 -5.24 28.69
C ILE A 506 -26.06 -5.60 28.78
N GLU A 507 -26.49 -6.06 29.94
CA GLU A 507 -27.89 -6.09 30.29
C GLU A 507 -28.23 -4.67 30.76
N ARG A 508 -29.00 -3.95 29.97
CA ARG A 508 -29.69 -2.73 30.43
C ARG A 508 -31.06 -3.18 30.88
N ASP A 509 -31.33 -3.00 32.20
CA ASP A 509 -32.67 -3.09 32.77
C ASP A 509 -33.62 -2.06 32.14
#